data_9a0a4717fc26314476a8d4e2ba0db638
#
_entry.id   9a0a4717fc26314476a8d4e2ba0db638
#
_cell.length_a   1.000
_cell.length_b   1.000
_cell.length_c   1.000
_cell.angle_alpha   90.00
_cell.angle_beta   90.00
_cell.angle_gamma   90.00
#
_symmetry.space_group_name_H-M   'P 1'
#
loop_
_entity.id
_entity.type
_entity.pdbx_description
1 polymer ?
#
loop_
_entity_poly.entity_id
_entity_poly.type
_entity_poly.pdbx_seq_one_letter_code
_entity_poly.pdbx_strand_id
1 'polypeptide(L)'
;MLCDLERESVEAISHAITGCDAAVFAAGAGPGSGAERKLTVDRDGAVKLLEAASGAQVPRFLIVSAVGAEDPPGGDEVFAVYLRAKAQADAAVQASDRDWTIVRPGGLTEDAGSGRVRLEESPFRGEIPREDVAALLAALLRTPKSIGRVLYVNSGEDTIADALLALG
;
A
#
# COMPACT_ATOMS: atom_id res chain seq x y z
N MET A 1 -2.83 -20.46 -1.74
CA MET A 1 -1.40 -20.85 -1.61
C MET A 1 -0.75 -19.86 -0.65
N LEU A 2 0.12 -20.32 0.26
CA LEU A 2 0.89 -19.45 1.16
C LEU A 2 2.21 -19.15 0.48
N CYS A 3 2.65 -17.87 0.46
CA CYS A 3 3.87 -17.44 -0.19
C CYS A 3 4.61 -16.44 0.72
N ASP A 4 5.89 -16.71 0.99
CA ASP A 4 6.73 -15.84 1.83
C ASP A 4 7.52 -14.87 0.94
N LEU A 5 7.12 -13.59 0.95
CA LEU A 5 7.75 -12.56 0.12
C LEU A 5 9.24 -12.32 0.42
N GLU A 6 9.72 -12.64 1.63
CA GLU A 6 11.14 -12.52 1.95
C GLU A 6 11.96 -13.66 1.34
N ARG A 7 11.40 -14.88 1.23
CA ARG A 7 12.13 -16.11 0.90
C ARG A 7 11.90 -16.61 -0.51
N GLU A 8 10.68 -16.45 -1.02
CA GLU A 8 10.32 -16.95 -2.34
C GLU A 8 10.95 -16.11 -3.48
N SER A 9 11.18 -16.76 -4.62
CA SER A 9 11.62 -16.06 -5.81
C SER A 9 10.46 -15.32 -6.51
N VAL A 10 10.79 -14.36 -7.37
CA VAL A 10 9.80 -13.66 -8.20
C VAL A 10 8.97 -14.63 -9.03
N GLU A 11 9.62 -15.68 -9.60
CA GLU A 11 8.95 -16.69 -10.42
C GLU A 11 7.96 -17.52 -9.59
N ALA A 12 8.31 -17.90 -8.36
CA ALA A 12 7.43 -18.65 -7.47
C ALA A 12 6.20 -17.80 -7.08
N ILE A 13 6.40 -16.51 -6.77
CA ILE A 13 5.32 -15.58 -6.48
C ILE A 13 4.45 -15.36 -7.73
N SER A 14 5.06 -15.16 -8.91
CA SER A 14 4.37 -14.98 -10.18
C SER A 14 3.47 -16.19 -10.48
N HIS A 15 3.98 -17.39 -10.28
CA HIS A 15 3.18 -18.61 -10.43
C HIS A 15 1.99 -18.65 -9.44
N ALA A 16 2.22 -18.23 -8.18
CA ALA A 16 1.20 -18.23 -7.15
C ALA A 16 0.03 -17.27 -7.43
N ILE A 17 0.28 -16.17 -8.15
CA ILE A 17 -0.72 -15.14 -8.47
C ILE A 17 -1.22 -15.20 -9.92
N THR A 18 -0.78 -16.20 -10.70
CA THR A 18 -1.25 -16.39 -12.08
C THR A 18 -2.77 -16.53 -12.12
N GLY A 19 -3.42 -15.74 -12.98
CA GLY A 19 -4.88 -15.72 -13.13
C GLY A 19 -5.61 -14.84 -12.11
N CYS A 20 -4.90 -14.12 -11.26
CA CYS A 20 -5.50 -13.08 -10.42
C CYS A 20 -5.76 -11.81 -11.23
N ASP A 21 -6.84 -11.09 -10.93
CA ASP A 21 -7.16 -9.80 -11.54
C ASP A 21 -6.40 -8.64 -10.88
N ALA A 22 -5.96 -8.82 -9.64
CA ALA A 22 -5.27 -7.79 -8.86
C ALA A 22 -4.29 -8.38 -7.85
N ALA A 23 -3.27 -7.60 -7.49
CA ALA A 23 -2.38 -7.84 -6.37
C ALA A 23 -2.44 -6.67 -5.38
N VAL A 24 -2.46 -6.97 -4.09
CA VAL A 24 -2.48 -5.98 -3.02
C VAL A 24 -1.31 -6.22 -2.09
N PHE A 25 -0.40 -5.25 -2.01
CA PHE A 25 0.66 -5.26 -1.02
C PHE A 25 0.22 -4.51 0.24
N ALA A 26 -0.16 -5.25 1.27
CA ALA A 26 -0.52 -4.73 2.58
C ALA A 26 0.40 -5.28 3.69
N ALA A 27 1.54 -5.88 3.31
CA ALA A 27 2.52 -6.38 4.25
C ALA A 27 3.42 -5.26 4.80
N GLY A 28 3.99 -5.50 5.94
CA GLY A 28 4.98 -4.63 6.56
C GLY A 28 5.72 -5.38 7.66
N ALA A 29 6.95 -4.97 7.93
CA ALA A 29 7.82 -5.61 8.91
C ALA A 29 7.30 -5.52 10.36
N GLY A 30 6.30 -4.67 10.61
CA GLY A 30 5.70 -4.48 11.93
C GLY A 30 6.57 -3.66 12.91
N PRO A 31 6.00 -3.24 14.04
CA PRO A 31 6.74 -2.53 15.08
C PRO A 31 7.82 -3.43 15.69
N GLY A 32 8.94 -2.85 16.10
CA GLY A 32 10.04 -3.57 16.78
C GLY A 32 10.92 -4.43 15.85
N SER A 33 10.67 -4.48 14.53
CA SER A 33 11.40 -5.35 13.60
C SER A 33 12.82 -4.88 13.22
N GLY A 34 13.21 -3.67 13.61
CA GLY A 34 14.50 -3.08 13.23
C GLY A 34 14.54 -2.54 11.78
N ALA A 35 15.62 -1.78 11.48
CA ALA A 35 15.77 -1.09 10.20
C ALA A 35 15.95 -2.06 9.01
N GLU A 36 16.70 -3.15 9.21
CA GLU A 36 16.97 -4.13 8.16
C GLU A 36 15.68 -4.73 7.58
N ARG A 37 14.75 -5.16 8.46
CA ARG A 37 13.47 -5.70 8.00
C ARG A 37 12.55 -4.68 7.34
N LYS A 38 12.72 -3.39 7.59
CA LYS A 38 12.03 -2.37 6.81
C LYS A 38 12.47 -2.40 5.34
N LEU A 39 13.73 -2.69 5.07
CA LEU A 39 14.23 -2.81 3.70
C LEU A 39 13.76 -4.12 3.05
N THR A 40 13.90 -5.26 3.73
CA THR A 40 13.58 -6.57 3.12
C THR A 40 12.08 -6.80 2.93
N VAL A 41 11.22 -6.28 3.83
CA VAL A 41 9.76 -6.45 3.74
C VAL A 41 9.10 -5.26 3.07
N ASP A 42 9.28 -4.02 3.63
CA ASP A 42 8.49 -2.87 3.20
C ASP A 42 8.91 -2.34 1.82
N ARG A 43 10.19 -2.50 1.44
CA ARG A 43 10.71 -2.16 0.11
C ARG A 43 10.79 -3.38 -0.80
N ASP A 44 11.69 -4.33 -0.46
CA ASP A 44 12.04 -5.43 -1.38
C ASP A 44 10.86 -6.39 -1.58
N GLY A 45 10.07 -6.66 -0.52
CA GLY A 45 8.86 -7.46 -0.63
C GLY A 45 7.80 -6.82 -1.53
N ALA A 46 7.65 -5.49 -1.47
CA ALA A 46 6.74 -4.76 -2.35
C ALA A 46 7.20 -4.80 -3.81
N VAL A 47 8.49 -4.52 -4.06
CA VAL A 47 9.08 -4.56 -5.41
C VAL A 47 8.99 -5.98 -6.00
N LYS A 48 9.31 -6.99 -5.20
CA LYS A 48 9.22 -8.40 -5.61
C LYS A 48 7.79 -8.81 -6.01
N LEU A 49 6.77 -8.40 -5.24
CA LEU A 49 5.38 -8.65 -5.60
C LEU A 49 4.99 -7.89 -6.88
N LEU A 50 5.47 -6.66 -7.07
CA LEU A 50 5.24 -5.88 -8.28
C LEU A 50 5.84 -6.56 -9.54
N GLU A 51 7.09 -7.02 -9.44
CA GLU A 51 7.77 -7.77 -10.52
C GLU A 51 7.01 -9.06 -10.82
N ALA A 52 6.58 -9.79 -9.79
CA ALA A 52 5.78 -10.99 -9.96
C ALA A 52 4.42 -10.70 -10.62
N ALA A 53 3.76 -9.60 -10.26
CA ALA A 53 2.51 -9.18 -10.88
C ALA A 53 2.71 -8.83 -12.37
N SER A 54 3.83 -8.21 -12.72
CA SER A 54 4.19 -7.95 -14.11
C SER A 54 4.42 -9.26 -14.88
N GLY A 55 5.19 -10.20 -14.32
CA GLY A 55 5.44 -11.50 -14.92
C GLY A 55 4.20 -12.36 -15.11
N ALA A 56 3.26 -12.31 -14.16
CA ALA A 56 1.98 -13.02 -14.22
C ALA A 56 0.89 -12.26 -15.01
N GLN A 57 1.20 -11.08 -15.56
CA GLN A 57 0.25 -10.22 -16.27
C GLN A 57 -0.96 -9.79 -15.41
N VAL A 58 -0.78 -9.64 -14.10
CA VAL A 58 -1.81 -9.13 -13.19
C VAL A 58 -1.89 -7.61 -13.36
N PRO A 59 -2.99 -7.06 -13.90
CA PRO A 59 -3.02 -5.66 -14.32
C PRO A 59 -3.11 -4.68 -13.15
N ARG A 60 -3.92 -4.98 -12.14
CA ARG A 60 -4.23 -4.07 -11.03
C ARG A 60 -3.29 -4.27 -9.87
N PHE A 61 -2.68 -3.19 -9.35
CA PHE A 61 -1.77 -3.24 -8.22
C PHE A 61 -2.10 -2.17 -7.17
N LEU A 62 -2.38 -2.58 -5.94
CA LEU A 62 -2.57 -1.69 -4.80
C LEU A 62 -1.44 -1.86 -3.80
N ILE A 63 -0.96 -0.76 -3.25
CA ILE A 63 0.03 -0.77 -2.17
C ILE A 63 -0.41 0.08 -0.98
N VAL A 64 -0.26 -0.46 0.23
CA VAL A 64 -0.35 0.30 1.47
C VAL A 64 1.02 0.87 1.79
N SER A 65 1.14 2.18 1.64
CA SER A 65 2.30 2.98 2.00
C SER A 65 2.08 3.68 3.36
N ALA A 66 2.56 4.90 3.53
CA ALA A 66 2.37 5.68 4.75
C ALA A 66 2.41 7.18 4.47
N VAL A 67 1.68 7.97 5.25
CA VAL A 67 1.89 9.42 5.33
C VAL A 67 3.32 9.69 5.78
N GLY A 68 4.02 10.61 5.11
CA GLY A 68 5.44 10.91 5.32
C GLY A 68 6.38 10.24 4.31
N ALA A 69 5.89 9.28 3.52
CA ALA A 69 6.68 8.69 2.42
C ALA A 69 6.87 9.66 1.25
N GLU A 70 6.09 10.74 1.15
CA GLU A 70 6.25 11.80 0.14
C GLU A 70 7.50 12.66 0.35
N ASP A 71 7.95 12.81 1.60
CA ASP A 71 9.14 13.56 1.99
C ASP A 71 9.82 12.87 3.19
N PRO A 72 10.45 11.70 2.95
CA PRO A 72 10.99 10.90 4.03
C PRO A 72 12.23 11.55 4.66
N PRO A 73 12.32 11.60 5.99
CA PRO A 73 13.47 12.20 6.68
C PRO A 73 14.76 11.41 6.43
N GLY A 74 15.89 12.12 6.49
CA GLY A 74 17.23 11.52 6.52
C GLY A 74 17.52 10.84 7.86
N GLY A 75 18.72 10.22 7.97
CA GLY A 75 19.19 9.58 9.19
C GLY A 75 18.89 8.08 9.30
N ASP A 76 19.36 7.46 10.38
CA ASP A 76 19.33 6.01 10.58
C ASP A 76 18.26 5.55 11.59
N GLU A 77 17.44 6.48 12.07
CA GLU A 77 16.29 6.16 12.90
C GLU A 77 15.37 5.17 12.18
N VAL A 78 14.90 4.14 12.87
CA VAL A 78 14.11 3.04 12.29
C VAL A 78 12.89 3.58 11.54
N PHE A 79 12.24 4.61 12.06
CA PHE A 79 11.08 5.23 11.40
C PHE A 79 11.46 5.99 10.13
N ALA A 80 12.62 6.67 10.11
CA ALA A 80 13.14 7.31 8.92
C ALA A 80 13.49 6.28 7.82
N VAL A 81 14.12 5.17 8.21
CA VAL A 81 14.41 4.04 7.30
C VAL A 81 13.10 3.46 6.75
N TYR A 82 12.08 3.28 7.60
CA TYR A 82 10.75 2.82 7.19
C TYR A 82 10.12 3.72 6.12
N LEU A 83 10.07 5.04 6.36
CA LEU A 83 9.47 5.97 5.40
C LEU A 83 10.24 6.00 4.07
N ARG A 84 11.59 5.91 4.11
CA ARG A 84 12.40 5.78 2.88
C ARG A 84 12.13 4.47 2.15
N ALA A 85 11.97 3.35 2.86
CA ALA A 85 11.60 2.07 2.26
C ALA A 85 10.24 2.15 1.55
N LYS A 86 9.23 2.78 2.19
CA LYS A 86 7.92 3.03 1.57
C LYS A 86 8.03 3.95 0.36
N ALA A 87 8.80 5.05 0.45
CA ALA A 87 9.03 5.96 -0.68
C ALA A 87 9.67 5.26 -1.88
N GLN A 88 10.65 4.38 -1.65
CA GLN A 88 11.30 3.61 -2.71
C GLN A 88 10.36 2.60 -3.35
N ALA A 89 9.52 1.92 -2.55
CA ALA A 89 8.47 1.03 -3.06
C ALA A 89 7.43 1.81 -3.88
N ASP A 90 6.97 2.96 -3.39
CA ASP A 90 6.04 3.84 -4.09
C ASP A 90 6.61 4.29 -5.45
N ALA A 91 7.89 4.68 -5.50
CA ALA A 91 8.55 5.08 -6.74
C ALA A 91 8.62 3.93 -7.76
N ALA A 92 8.90 2.71 -7.32
CA ALA A 92 8.89 1.53 -8.19
C ALA A 92 7.47 1.25 -8.75
N VAL A 93 6.44 1.37 -7.91
CA VAL A 93 5.04 1.21 -8.32
C VAL A 93 4.63 2.28 -9.32
N GLN A 94 4.99 3.55 -9.09
CA GLN A 94 4.69 4.66 -10.00
C GLN A 94 5.40 4.52 -11.36
N ALA A 95 6.59 3.91 -11.40
CA ALA A 95 7.34 3.67 -12.62
C ALA A 95 6.86 2.45 -13.40
N SER A 96 5.97 1.63 -12.83
CA SER A 96 5.46 0.41 -13.47
C SER A 96 4.36 0.72 -14.50
N ASP A 97 4.10 -0.26 -15.35
CA ASP A 97 3.01 -0.26 -16.32
C ASP A 97 1.69 -0.85 -15.76
N ARG A 98 1.61 -1.05 -14.45
CA ARG A 98 0.41 -1.58 -13.78
C ARG A 98 -0.63 -0.48 -13.58
N ASP A 99 -1.90 -0.88 -13.51
CA ASP A 99 -3.01 -0.04 -13.06
C ASP A 99 -2.90 0.14 -11.55
N TRP A 100 -1.97 0.99 -11.10
CA TRP A 100 -1.61 1.10 -9.69
C TRP A 100 -2.46 2.13 -8.92
N THR A 101 -2.58 1.91 -7.61
CA THR A 101 -3.02 2.92 -6.62
C THR A 101 -2.16 2.79 -5.37
N ILE A 102 -1.64 3.90 -4.88
CA ILE A 102 -0.89 3.99 -3.64
C ILE A 102 -1.79 4.57 -2.56
N VAL A 103 -1.98 3.83 -1.47
CA VAL A 103 -2.76 4.28 -0.31
C VAL A 103 -1.80 4.63 0.82
N ARG A 104 -1.83 5.87 1.30
CA ARG A 104 -1.01 6.39 2.39
C ARG A 104 -1.87 6.69 3.62
N PRO A 105 -2.11 5.70 4.49
CA PRO A 105 -2.80 5.95 5.75
C PRO A 105 -1.93 6.71 6.73
N GLY A 106 -2.59 7.39 7.68
CA GLY A 106 -1.95 7.89 8.89
C GLY A 106 -1.66 6.79 9.90
N GLY A 107 -1.73 7.07 11.19
CA GLY A 107 -1.53 6.09 12.25
C GLY A 107 -2.59 4.98 12.19
N LEU A 108 -2.15 3.73 12.08
CA LEU A 108 -3.06 2.58 12.07
C LEU A 108 -3.45 2.19 13.49
N THR A 109 -4.76 2.05 13.77
CA THR A 109 -5.27 1.60 15.07
C THR A 109 -5.92 0.22 14.99
N GLU A 110 -6.08 -0.41 16.15
CA GLU A 110 -6.79 -1.70 16.30
C GLU A 110 -8.25 -1.52 16.72
N ASP A 111 -8.77 -0.29 16.64
CA ASP A 111 -10.18 0.00 16.90
C ASP A 111 -11.07 -0.64 15.83
N ALA A 112 -12.34 -0.83 16.17
CA ALA A 112 -13.34 -1.30 15.21
C ALA A 112 -13.51 -0.28 14.07
N GLY A 113 -13.64 -0.77 12.85
CA GLY A 113 -13.88 0.08 11.68
C GLY A 113 -15.24 0.78 11.76
N SER A 114 -15.26 2.02 11.32
CA SER A 114 -16.46 2.86 11.24
C SER A 114 -17.13 2.84 9.86
N GLY A 115 -16.39 2.39 8.83
CA GLY A 115 -16.77 2.51 7.43
C GLY A 115 -16.73 3.95 6.92
N ARG A 116 -16.14 4.88 7.70
CA ARG A 116 -16.07 6.30 7.38
C ARG A 116 -14.62 6.77 7.31
N VAL A 117 -14.33 7.54 6.26
CA VAL A 117 -12.98 7.99 5.94
C VAL A 117 -13.00 9.45 5.51
N ARG A 118 -11.85 10.09 5.61
CA ARG A 118 -11.47 11.26 4.84
C ARG A 118 -10.39 10.84 3.85
N LEU A 119 -10.62 11.09 2.57
CA LEU A 119 -9.74 10.70 1.46
C LEU A 119 -9.29 11.95 0.70
N GLU A 120 -7.98 12.13 0.55
CA GLU A 120 -7.37 13.31 -0.08
C GLU A 120 -6.24 12.88 -1.04
N GLU A 121 -5.91 13.74 -1.99
CA GLU A 121 -4.71 13.58 -2.84
C GLU A 121 -3.49 14.36 -2.31
N SER A 122 -3.63 15.04 -1.20
CA SER A 122 -2.57 15.78 -0.51
C SER A 122 -2.34 15.26 0.91
N PRO A 123 -1.11 15.36 1.44
CA PRO A 123 -0.77 14.84 2.75
C PRO A 123 -1.57 15.51 3.87
N PHE A 124 -2.12 14.71 4.77
CA PHE A 124 -2.65 15.17 6.05
C PHE A 124 -2.46 14.11 7.13
N ARG A 125 -2.37 14.54 8.37
CA ARG A 125 -2.12 13.65 9.51
C ARG A 125 -3.43 13.22 10.16
N GLY A 126 -3.43 12.04 10.74
CA GLY A 126 -4.55 11.47 11.47
C GLY A 126 -4.30 10.00 11.79
N GLU A 127 -5.36 9.33 12.20
CA GLU A 127 -5.37 7.91 12.51
C GLU A 127 -6.55 7.24 11.81
N ILE A 128 -6.45 5.92 11.59
CA ILE A 128 -7.49 5.13 10.94
C ILE A 128 -7.44 3.68 11.41
N PRO A 129 -8.57 3.04 11.70
CA PRO A 129 -8.64 1.60 11.94
C PRO A 129 -8.14 0.79 10.74
N ARG A 130 -7.40 -0.28 11.01
CA ARG A 130 -6.96 -1.22 9.96
C ARG A 130 -8.13 -1.80 9.18
N GLU A 131 -9.26 -2.00 9.85
CA GLU A 131 -10.51 -2.46 9.23
C GLU A 131 -11.03 -1.51 8.15
N ASP A 132 -10.99 -0.19 8.41
CA ASP A 132 -11.40 0.82 7.43
C ASP A 132 -10.42 0.90 6.25
N VAL A 133 -9.12 0.73 6.49
CA VAL A 133 -8.12 0.62 5.40
C VAL A 133 -8.41 -0.62 4.54
N ALA A 134 -8.70 -1.75 5.15
CA ALA A 134 -9.02 -2.99 4.42
C ALA A 134 -10.31 -2.83 3.59
N ALA A 135 -11.35 -2.20 4.15
CA ALA A 135 -12.59 -1.91 3.44
C ALA A 135 -12.37 -0.95 2.27
N LEU A 136 -11.54 0.09 2.46
CA LEU A 136 -11.15 1.01 1.38
C LEU A 136 -10.41 0.29 0.26
N LEU A 137 -9.41 -0.56 0.58
CA LEU A 137 -8.67 -1.34 -0.42
C LEU A 137 -9.62 -2.21 -1.25
N ALA A 138 -10.56 -2.90 -0.61
CA ALA A 138 -11.55 -3.72 -1.30
C ALA A 138 -12.44 -2.90 -2.26
N ALA A 139 -12.81 -1.68 -1.88
CA ALA A 139 -13.57 -0.78 -2.73
C ALA A 139 -12.72 -0.20 -3.89
N LEU A 140 -11.45 0.14 -3.63
CA LEU A 140 -10.52 0.65 -4.65
C LEU A 140 -10.23 -0.35 -5.77
N LEU A 141 -10.28 -1.65 -5.51
CA LEU A 141 -10.15 -2.68 -6.54
C LEU A 141 -11.21 -2.56 -7.65
N ARG A 142 -12.37 -1.98 -7.33
CA ARG A 142 -13.49 -1.78 -8.25
C ARG A 142 -13.69 -0.32 -8.66
N THR A 143 -12.72 0.55 -8.38
CA THR A 143 -12.79 1.99 -8.64
C THR A 143 -11.73 2.40 -9.67
N PRO A 144 -12.02 2.34 -10.99
CA PRO A 144 -11.04 2.70 -12.02
C PRO A 144 -10.50 4.12 -11.91
N LYS A 145 -11.28 5.06 -11.37
CA LYS A 145 -10.86 6.45 -11.13
C LYS A 145 -9.67 6.56 -10.18
N SER A 146 -9.37 5.53 -9.37
CA SER A 146 -8.22 5.52 -8.47
C SER A 146 -6.90 5.12 -9.14
N ILE A 147 -6.94 4.67 -10.39
CA ILE A 147 -5.74 4.25 -11.13
C ILE A 147 -4.83 5.46 -11.36
N GLY A 148 -3.53 5.28 -11.10
CA GLY A 148 -2.52 6.31 -11.23
C GLY A 148 -2.53 7.36 -10.11
N ARG A 149 -3.22 7.09 -8.98
CA ARG A 149 -3.35 8.05 -7.87
C ARG A 149 -2.64 7.62 -6.60
N VAL A 150 -2.15 8.62 -5.90
CA VAL A 150 -1.69 8.52 -4.50
C VAL A 150 -2.78 9.10 -3.62
N LEU A 151 -3.33 8.28 -2.73
CA LEU A 151 -4.46 8.62 -1.89
C LEU A 151 -4.06 8.59 -0.41
N TYR A 152 -4.24 9.70 0.28
CA TYR A 152 -4.05 9.82 1.73
C TYR A 152 -5.38 9.53 2.42
N VAL A 153 -5.37 8.75 3.49
CA VAL A 153 -6.60 8.34 4.18
C VAL A 153 -6.44 8.34 5.70
N ASN A 154 -7.44 8.88 6.36
CA ASN A 154 -7.64 8.79 7.81
C ASN A 154 -9.14 8.62 8.11
N SER A 155 -9.49 8.40 9.38
CA SER A 155 -10.87 8.44 9.84
C SER A 155 -11.50 9.78 9.48
N GLY A 156 -12.77 9.77 9.10
CA GLY A 156 -13.50 10.94 8.64
C GLY A 156 -15.00 10.81 8.78
N GLU A 157 -15.73 11.64 8.04
CA GLU A 157 -17.20 11.73 8.11
C GLU A 157 -17.88 11.05 6.92
N ASP A 158 -17.18 10.94 5.78
CA ASP A 158 -17.74 10.39 4.55
C ASP A 158 -17.75 8.86 4.59
N THR A 159 -18.77 8.23 4.05
CA THR A 159 -18.68 6.80 3.78
C THR A 159 -17.59 6.53 2.75
N ILE A 160 -16.99 5.33 2.78
CA ILE A 160 -15.99 4.95 1.77
C ILE A 160 -16.55 5.14 0.35
N ALA A 161 -17.83 4.82 0.13
CA ALA A 161 -18.47 4.98 -1.18
C ALA A 161 -18.55 6.46 -1.61
N ASP A 162 -18.95 7.36 -0.70
CA ASP A 162 -19.04 8.78 -0.99
C ASP A 162 -17.66 9.40 -1.24
N ALA A 163 -16.67 9.04 -0.42
CA ALA A 163 -15.29 9.48 -0.59
C ALA A 163 -14.72 9.06 -1.96
N LEU A 164 -15.00 7.84 -2.42
CA LEU A 164 -14.58 7.36 -3.73
C LEU A 164 -15.34 8.01 -4.89
N LEU A 165 -16.61 8.35 -4.72
CA LEU A 165 -17.38 9.11 -5.71
C LEU A 165 -16.84 10.52 -5.91
N ALA A 166 -16.28 11.12 -4.86
CA ALA A 166 -15.68 12.45 -4.89
C ALA A 166 -14.31 12.50 -5.60
N LEU A 167 -13.69 11.35 -5.86
CA LEU A 167 -12.48 11.31 -6.70
C LEU A 167 -12.85 11.81 -8.11
N GLY A 168 -12.27 12.92 -8.50
CA GLY A 168 -12.53 13.64 -9.75
C GLY A 168 -12.16 12.86 -11.02
#